data_2385c88fd7201db537cc40e196da80f5
#
_entry.id   2385c88fd7201db537cc40e196da80f5
#
_cell.length_a   1.000
_cell.length_b   1.000
_cell.length_c   1.000
_cell.angle_alpha   90.00
_cell.angle_beta   90.00
_cell.angle_gamma   90.00
#
_symmetry.space_group_name_H-M   'P 1'
#
loop_
_entity.id
_entity.type
_entity.pdbx_description
1 polymer ?
#
loop_
_entity_poly.entity_id
_entity_poly.type
_entity_poly.pdbx_seq_one_letter_code
_entity_poly.pdbx_strand_id
1 'polypeptide(L)'
;MIVDTSAVIAVLTAEDDAAIYAHAIADASVRRLSAASYLECGIVLDHQRDPIVSRSLDELLAEAEFVIEPVTEHQARLARQAYADFGRGSGHRAGLNFGDCLSYALALDTREPLLWKGDDFGHTGIASAFDQ
;
A
#
# COMPACT_ATOMS: atom_id res chain seq x y z
N MET A 1 -8.36 -3.76 6.48
CA MET A 1 -6.90 -3.75 6.25
C MET A 1 -6.59 -2.89 5.03
N ILE A 2 -5.64 -1.99 5.18
CA ILE A 2 -5.11 -1.20 4.06
C ILE A 2 -3.93 -1.97 3.46
N VAL A 3 -3.84 -2.01 2.14
CA VAL A 3 -2.75 -2.69 1.44
C VAL A 3 -1.90 -1.65 0.71
N ASP A 4 -0.60 -1.63 0.99
CA ASP A 4 0.33 -0.74 0.31
C ASP A 4 0.74 -1.30 -1.06
N THR A 5 1.16 -0.41 -1.96
CA THR A 5 1.73 -0.78 -3.27
C THR A 5 2.78 -1.88 -3.16
N SER A 6 3.66 -1.81 -2.16
CA SER A 6 4.74 -2.79 -1.97
C SER A 6 4.23 -4.22 -1.81
N ALA A 7 3.14 -4.41 -1.08
CA ALA A 7 2.54 -5.74 -0.88
C ALA A 7 1.85 -6.25 -2.14
N VAL A 8 1.14 -5.38 -2.85
CA VAL A 8 0.48 -5.74 -4.13
C VAL A 8 1.53 -6.17 -5.16
N ILE A 9 2.58 -5.37 -5.32
CA ILE A 9 3.67 -5.68 -6.27
C ILE A 9 4.37 -6.98 -5.90
N ALA A 10 4.62 -7.23 -4.61
CA ALA A 10 5.24 -8.47 -4.16
C ALA A 10 4.44 -9.71 -4.61
N VAL A 11 3.12 -9.65 -4.50
CA VAL A 11 2.24 -10.75 -4.94
C VAL A 11 2.26 -10.89 -6.46
N LEU A 12 2.06 -9.79 -7.19
CA LEU A 12 1.88 -9.82 -8.65
C LEU A 12 3.16 -10.12 -9.41
N THR A 13 4.31 -9.80 -8.85
CA THR A 13 5.61 -10.13 -9.46
C THR A 13 6.26 -11.38 -8.87
N ALA A 14 5.50 -12.12 -8.07
CA ALA A 14 5.93 -13.41 -7.49
C ALA A 14 7.28 -13.32 -6.78
N GLU A 15 7.46 -12.29 -5.95
CA GLU A 15 8.66 -12.17 -5.11
C GLU A 15 8.75 -13.35 -4.13
N ASP A 16 9.93 -13.63 -3.57
CA ASP A 16 10.16 -14.81 -2.73
C ASP A 16 9.21 -14.91 -1.54
N ASP A 17 8.75 -13.79 -1.01
CA ASP A 17 7.82 -13.70 0.11
C ASP A 17 6.36 -13.43 -0.29
N ALA A 18 6.04 -13.55 -1.58
CA ALA A 18 4.69 -13.27 -2.12
C ALA A 18 3.58 -14.03 -1.38
N ALA A 19 3.84 -15.28 -0.98
CA ALA A 19 2.84 -16.12 -0.32
C ALA A 19 2.37 -15.53 1.01
N ILE A 20 3.25 -14.89 1.77
CA ILE A 20 2.91 -14.26 3.06
C ILE A 20 1.90 -13.14 2.84
N TYR A 21 2.15 -12.28 1.86
CA TYR A 21 1.26 -11.17 1.52
C TYR A 21 -0.05 -11.65 0.90
N ALA A 22 0.00 -12.66 0.04
CA ALA A 22 -1.20 -13.26 -0.56
C ALA A 22 -2.12 -13.85 0.52
N HIS A 23 -1.57 -14.55 1.51
CA HIS A 23 -2.35 -15.10 2.63
C HIS A 23 -2.98 -13.97 3.46
N ALA A 24 -2.21 -12.93 3.80
CA ALA A 24 -2.74 -11.80 4.57
C ALA A 24 -3.90 -11.11 3.83
N ILE A 25 -3.78 -10.95 2.51
CA ILE A 25 -4.84 -10.39 1.67
C ILE A 25 -6.07 -11.31 1.68
N ALA A 26 -5.88 -12.61 1.52
CA ALA A 26 -6.98 -13.58 1.50
C ALA A 26 -7.74 -13.64 2.83
N ASP A 27 -7.02 -13.56 3.96
CA ASP A 27 -7.59 -13.68 5.29
C ASP A 27 -8.29 -12.41 5.78
N ALA A 28 -8.03 -11.26 5.19
CA ALA A 28 -8.64 -10.00 5.62
C ALA A 28 -10.15 -10.00 5.35
N SER A 29 -10.93 -9.47 6.28
CA SER A 29 -12.38 -9.31 6.09
C SER A 29 -12.70 -8.24 5.06
N VAL A 30 -11.93 -7.15 5.04
CA VAL A 30 -12.04 -6.06 4.06
C VAL A 30 -10.63 -5.66 3.62
N ARG A 31 -10.45 -5.44 2.31
CA ARG A 31 -9.19 -5.02 1.69
C ARG A 31 -9.40 -3.68 1.04
N ARG A 32 -8.63 -2.68 1.46
CA ARG A 32 -8.70 -1.33 0.91
C ARG A 32 -7.37 -0.94 0.29
N LEU A 33 -7.46 -0.31 -0.86
CA LEU A 33 -6.30 0.24 -1.58
C LEU A 33 -6.58 1.70 -1.89
N SER A 34 -5.64 2.58 -1.56
CA SER A 34 -5.77 3.99 -1.97
C SER A 34 -5.80 4.08 -3.50
N ALA A 35 -6.65 4.96 -4.03
CA ALA A 35 -6.67 5.25 -5.47
C ALA A 35 -5.29 5.69 -5.99
N ALA A 36 -4.51 6.37 -5.16
CA ALA A 36 -3.13 6.74 -5.49
C ALA A 36 -2.22 5.51 -5.57
N SER A 37 -2.37 4.56 -4.65
CA SER A 37 -1.62 3.30 -4.67
C SER A 37 -2.03 2.44 -5.87
N TYR A 38 -3.30 2.45 -6.25
CA TYR A 38 -3.76 1.79 -7.48
C TYR A 38 -3.00 2.32 -8.71
N LEU A 39 -2.94 3.64 -8.85
CA LEU A 39 -2.21 4.26 -9.96
C LEU A 39 -0.71 3.91 -9.91
N GLU A 40 -0.10 3.96 -8.74
CA GLU A 40 1.30 3.62 -8.56
C GLU A 40 1.59 2.17 -8.96
N CYS A 41 0.76 1.22 -8.52
CA CYS A 41 0.84 -0.18 -8.95
C CYS A 41 0.75 -0.30 -10.47
N GLY A 42 -0.22 0.38 -11.07
CA GLY A 42 -0.40 0.38 -12.53
C GLY A 42 0.84 0.88 -13.26
N ILE A 43 1.42 1.99 -12.81
CA ILE A 43 2.63 2.54 -13.41
C ILE A 43 3.80 1.54 -13.32
N VAL A 44 4.02 0.94 -12.15
CA VAL A 44 5.10 -0.02 -11.94
C VAL A 44 4.93 -1.24 -12.84
N LEU A 45 3.73 -1.79 -12.91
CA LEU A 45 3.45 -3.00 -13.70
C LEU A 45 3.47 -2.72 -15.20
N ASP A 46 2.90 -1.60 -15.64
CA ASP A 46 2.86 -1.21 -17.06
C ASP A 46 4.24 -0.90 -17.59
N HIS A 47 5.15 -0.45 -16.74
CA HIS A 47 6.54 -0.20 -17.12
C HIS A 47 7.26 -1.47 -17.60
N GLN A 48 6.80 -2.64 -17.19
CA GLN A 48 7.34 -3.92 -17.66
C GLN A 48 6.92 -4.25 -19.10
N ARG A 49 5.94 -3.52 -19.65
CA ARG A 49 5.42 -3.69 -21.02
C ARG A 49 4.95 -5.12 -21.34
N ASP A 50 4.44 -5.81 -20.33
CA ASP A 50 3.84 -7.14 -20.45
C ASP A 50 2.34 -7.02 -20.23
N PRO A 51 1.49 -7.26 -21.27
CA PRO A 51 0.04 -7.15 -21.14
C PRO A 51 -0.57 -8.11 -20.11
N ILE A 52 0.07 -9.26 -19.87
CA ILE A 52 -0.40 -10.22 -18.88
C ILE A 52 -0.19 -9.65 -17.47
N VAL A 53 0.99 -9.10 -17.21
CA VAL A 53 1.31 -8.45 -15.92
C VAL A 53 0.43 -7.25 -15.69
N SER A 54 0.22 -6.40 -16.70
CA SER A 54 -0.65 -5.22 -16.58
C SER A 54 -2.07 -5.58 -16.19
N ARG A 55 -2.64 -6.64 -16.80
CA ARG A 55 -3.99 -7.09 -16.49
C ARG A 55 -4.12 -7.75 -15.13
N SER A 56 -3.05 -8.33 -14.61
CA SER A 56 -3.06 -9.07 -13.35
C SER A 56 -3.44 -8.19 -12.16
N LEU A 57 -3.18 -6.88 -12.22
CA LEU A 57 -3.59 -5.95 -11.17
C LEU A 57 -5.11 -5.92 -11.02
N ASP A 58 -5.83 -5.61 -12.10
CA ASP A 58 -7.28 -5.49 -12.05
C ASP A 58 -7.95 -6.85 -11.77
N GLU A 59 -7.35 -7.94 -12.25
CA GLU A 59 -7.81 -9.29 -11.94
C GLU A 59 -7.69 -9.60 -10.44
N LEU A 60 -6.56 -9.30 -9.82
CA LEU A 60 -6.37 -9.48 -8.38
C LEU A 60 -7.38 -8.65 -7.58
N LEU A 61 -7.53 -7.37 -7.94
CA LEU A 61 -8.43 -6.47 -7.22
C LEU A 61 -9.88 -6.93 -7.30
N ALA A 62 -10.31 -7.44 -8.46
CA ALA A 62 -11.65 -7.97 -8.64
C ALA A 62 -11.86 -9.29 -7.87
N GLU A 63 -10.94 -10.24 -8.02
CA GLU A 63 -11.04 -11.56 -7.37
C GLU A 63 -10.98 -11.48 -5.84
N ALA A 64 -10.12 -10.62 -5.32
CA ALA A 64 -9.99 -10.42 -3.87
C ALA A 64 -10.94 -9.35 -3.31
N GLU A 65 -11.84 -8.83 -4.13
CA GLU A 65 -12.87 -7.87 -3.72
C GLU A 65 -12.29 -6.63 -3.01
N PHE A 66 -11.25 -6.05 -3.58
CA PHE A 66 -10.66 -4.83 -3.04
C PHE A 66 -11.62 -3.64 -3.18
N VAL A 67 -11.62 -2.79 -2.16
CA VAL A 67 -12.25 -1.47 -2.22
C VAL A 67 -11.17 -0.44 -2.54
N ILE A 68 -11.30 0.24 -3.68
CA ILE A 68 -10.41 1.36 -4.02
C ILE A 68 -10.98 2.61 -3.38
N GLU A 69 -10.24 3.19 -2.44
CA GLU A 69 -10.67 4.36 -1.68
C GLU A 69 -10.15 5.65 -2.34
N PRO A 70 -11.00 6.66 -2.52
CA PRO A 70 -10.56 7.94 -3.04
C PRO A 70 -9.60 8.64 -2.08
N VAL A 71 -8.69 9.43 -2.61
CA VAL A 71 -7.86 10.34 -1.82
C VAL A 71 -8.70 11.58 -1.50
N THR A 72 -9.01 11.75 -0.23
CA THR A 72 -9.79 12.90 0.24
C THR A 72 -8.88 14.05 0.66
N GLU A 73 -9.44 15.26 0.83
CA GLU A 73 -8.69 16.39 1.39
C GLU A 73 -8.13 16.03 2.76
N HIS A 74 -8.93 15.36 3.59
CA HIS A 74 -8.49 14.94 4.92
C HIS A 74 -7.26 14.01 4.84
N GLN A 75 -7.31 13.02 3.97
CA GLN A 75 -6.17 12.11 3.76
C GLN A 75 -4.95 12.86 3.20
N ALA A 76 -5.14 13.82 2.31
CA ALA A 76 -4.05 14.63 1.79
C ALA A 76 -3.36 15.43 2.91
N ARG A 77 -4.13 15.95 3.86
CA ARG A 77 -3.59 16.66 5.03
C ARG A 77 -2.82 15.72 5.96
N LEU A 78 -3.37 14.53 6.22
CA LEU A 78 -2.67 13.49 6.99
C LEU A 78 -1.37 13.06 6.29
N ALA A 79 -1.40 12.87 4.98
CA ALA A 79 -0.21 12.51 4.20
C ALA A 79 0.86 13.59 4.24
N ARG A 80 0.47 14.87 4.15
CA ARG A 80 1.40 15.98 4.27
C ARG A 80 2.09 16.00 5.63
N GLN A 81 1.35 15.77 6.69
CA GLN A 81 1.92 15.67 8.05
C GLN A 81 2.86 14.47 8.17
N ALA A 82 2.46 13.32 7.63
CA ALA A 82 3.30 12.13 7.62
C ALA A 82 4.64 12.39 6.89
N TYR A 83 4.60 13.11 5.78
CA TYR A 83 5.83 13.47 5.07
C TYR A 83 6.71 14.43 5.87
N ALA A 84 6.11 15.38 6.58
CA ALA A 84 6.86 16.28 7.46
C ALA A 84 7.55 15.51 8.58
N ASP A 85 6.89 14.50 9.16
CA ASP A 85 7.41 13.74 10.30
C ASP A 85 8.35 12.61 9.88
N PHE A 86 8.07 11.90 8.81
CA PHE A 86 8.71 10.64 8.43
C PHE A 86 9.26 10.61 6.99
N GLY A 87 9.05 11.65 6.22
CA GLY A 87 9.37 11.66 4.80
C GLY A 87 10.87 11.72 4.49
N ARG A 88 11.19 11.44 3.24
CA ARG A 88 12.53 11.63 2.71
C ARG A 88 12.92 13.11 2.85
N GLY A 89 14.10 13.35 3.38
CA GLY A 89 14.59 14.71 3.63
C GLY A 89 14.18 15.29 4.99
N SER A 90 13.32 14.62 5.76
CA SER A 90 13.00 15.03 7.12
C SER A 90 14.12 14.70 8.14
N GLY A 91 15.02 13.80 7.76
CA GLY A 91 16.02 13.24 8.66
C GLY A 91 15.54 12.01 9.43
N HIS A 92 14.26 11.67 9.33
CA HIS A 92 13.71 10.47 9.98
C HIS A 92 14.10 9.22 9.18
N ARG A 93 14.46 8.14 9.88
CA ARG A 93 14.92 6.88 9.26
C ARG A 93 13.87 6.16 8.42
N ALA A 94 12.57 6.42 8.63
CA ALA A 94 11.50 5.84 7.83
C ALA A 94 11.63 6.21 6.34
N GLY A 95 11.94 7.47 6.05
CA GLY A 95 12.20 7.92 4.69
C GLY A 95 11.00 7.73 3.75
N LEU A 96 9.78 7.98 4.23
CA LEU A 96 8.57 7.78 3.42
C LEU A 96 8.61 8.62 2.14
N ASN A 97 8.26 8.02 1.02
CA ASN A 97 8.05 8.72 -0.24
C ASN A 97 6.60 9.20 -0.37
N PHE A 98 6.29 9.85 -1.50
CA PHE A 98 4.94 10.36 -1.80
C PHE A 98 3.87 9.27 -1.69
N GLY A 99 4.10 8.12 -2.33
CA GLY A 99 3.13 7.01 -2.34
C GLY A 99 2.93 6.41 -0.95
N ASP A 100 4.01 6.24 -0.19
CA ASP A 100 3.96 5.72 1.18
C ASP A 100 3.07 6.59 2.08
N CYS A 101 3.17 7.90 1.94
CA CYS A 101 2.37 8.83 2.74
C CYS A 101 0.87 8.67 2.49
N LEU A 102 0.46 8.29 1.29
CA LEU A 102 -0.95 8.10 0.95
C LEU A 102 -1.50 6.78 1.51
N SER A 103 -0.73 5.71 1.51
CA SER A 103 -1.09 4.47 2.21
C SER A 103 -1.18 4.70 3.72
N TYR A 104 -0.21 5.39 4.29
CA TYR A 104 -0.18 5.75 5.70
C TYR A 104 -1.42 6.58 6.09
N ALA A 105 -1.73 7.60 5.29
CA ALA A 105 -2.88 8.47 5.54
C ALA A 105 -4.22 7.71 5.52
N LEU A 106 -4.38 6.78 4.56
CA LEU A 106 -5.59 5.96 4.50
C LEU A 106 -5.70 5.07 5.74
N ALA A 107 -4.60 4.48 6.19
CA ALA A 107 -4.59 3.66 7.39
C ALA A 107 -4.96 4.45 8.64
N LEU A 108 -4.46 5.68 8.79
CA LEU A 108 -4.85 6.57 9.89
C LEU A 108 -6.32 6.96 9.82
N ASP A 109 -6.80 7.35 8.65
CA ASP A 109 -8.16 7.82 8.45
C ASP A 109 -9.19 6.73 8.78
N THR A 110 -8.92 5.50 8.33
CA THR A 110 -9.81 4.36 8.55
C THR A 110 -9.58 3.66 9.89
N ARG A 111 -8.46 3.95 10.56
CA ARG A 111 -8.02 3.25 11.77
C ARG A 111 -7.85 1.74 11.54
N GLU A 112 -7.44 1.37 10.36
CA GLU A 112 -7.18 -0.01 10.00
C GLU A 112 -5.67 -0.27 9.91
N PRO A 113 -5.24 -1.53 10.15
CA PRO A 113 -3.82 -1.86 10.02
C PRO A 113 -3.38 -1.81 8.56
N LEU A 114 -2.07 -1.60 8.37
CA LEU A 114 -1.43 -1.50 7.06
C LEU A 114 -0.63 -2.76 6.76
N LEU A 115 -0.79 -3.30 5.57
CA LEU A 115 0.03 -4.38 5.02
C LEU A 115 1.06 -3.79 4.06
N TRP A 116 2.33 -3.99 4.36
CA TRP A 116 3.43 -3.49 3.54
C TRP A 116 4.59 -4.47 3.50
N LYS A 117 5.44 -4.31 2.50
CA LYS A 117 6.74 -4.96 2.41
C LYS A 117 7.84 -3.91 2.52
N GLY A 118 8.91 -4.24 3.25
CA GLY A 118 10.05 -3.34 3.47
C GLY A 118 10.08 -2.77 4.89
N ASP A 119 11.00 -1.84 5.11
CA ASP A 119 11.28 -1.33 6.46
C ASP A 119 10.66 0.03 6.76
N ASP A 120 10.17 0.74 5.74
CA ASP A 120 9.83 2.15 5.85
C ASP A 120 8.75 2.43 6.92
N PHE A 121 7.64 1.74 6.84
CA PHE A 121 6.53 1.95 7.77
C PHE A 121 6.80 1.45 9.19
N GLY A 122 7.71 0.49 9.35
CA GLY A 122 8.05 -0.07 10.66
C GLY A 122 8.59 0.94 11.67
N HIS A 123 9.06 2.09 11.20
CA HIS A 123 9.61 3.15 12.04
C HIS A 123 8.61 4.28 12.34
N THR A 124 7.37 4.16 11.88
CA THR A 124 6.36 5.22 12.01
C THR A 124 5.37 5.00 13.14
N GLY A 125 5.32 3.82 13.72
CA GLY A 125 4.33 3.46 14.72
C GLY A 125 2.95 3.09 14.15
N ILE A 126 2.80 3.04 12.81
CA ILE A 126 1.54 2.58 12.21
C ILE A 126 1.30 1.10 12.55
N ALA A 127 0.05 0.72 12.80
CA ALA A 127 -0.29 -0.67 13.10
C ALA A 127 -0.03 -1.57 11.90
N SER A 128 0.74 -2.64 12.12
CA SER A 128 1.01 -3.64 11.09
C SER A 128 -0.12 -4.65 10.98
N ALA A 129 -0.46 -5.04 9.77
CA ALA A 129 -1.43 -6.10 9.52
C ALA A 129 -0.95 -7.48 10.06
N PHE A 130 0.36 -7.66 10.23
CA PHE A 130 0.92 -8.89 10.78
C PHE A 130 0.85 -8.97 12.30
N ASP A 131 0.60 -7.85 12.97
CA ASP A 131 0.56 -7.79 14.44
C ASP A 131 -0.87 -7.89 15.01
N GLN A 132 -1.85 -8.19 14.17
CA GLN A 132 -3.27 -8.28 14.57
C GLN A 132 -3.68 -9.66 15.07
#